data_69a457728702d0ae3a68e60e45da0439
#
_entry.id   69a457728702d0ae3a68e60e45da0439
#
_cell.length_a   1.000
_cell.length_b   1.000
_cell.length_c   1.000
_cell.angle_alpha   90.00
_cell.angle_beta   90.00
_cell.angle_gamma   90.00
#
_symmetry.space_group_name_H-M   'P 1'
#
loop_
_entity.id
_entity.type
_entity.pdbx_description
1 polymer ?
#
loop_
_entity_poly.entity_id
_entity_poly.type
_entity_poly.pdbx_seq_one_letter_code
_entity_poly.pdbx_strand_id
1 'polypeptide(L)'
;VKTNKAVNILCFAGLGSIGSHLLDYYKDFNFAQISLIDPETLTLENIKRHTLGIDSIGLYKVEALAKYLTNNIPETSIDIKNDDILDFLMQEKANNQYDLLVVAIGMEMVERQIRKFIYDRKLNIPVLFIWVEPYISAGHALYLPCLSKEDIETELCEKGLFTKNVIDRSEYLKSNELLFKNEAGCQGTYVPYSGNLVKQFIYGINSWLSTQIENPSKNACSITWIGNIDIIKNMGIKVAPEMVNKSRGELIEQYYGV
;
A
#
# COMPACT_ATOMS: atom_id res chain seq x y z
N VAL A 1 -8.94 -11.34 -24.30
CA VAL A 1 -7.60 -11.93 -24.47
C VAL A 1 -7.21 -12.47 -23.11
N LYS A 2 -7.05 -13.81 -22.94
CA LYS A 2 -6.51 -14.39 -21.70
C LYS A 2 -5.02 -13.99 -21.64
N THR A 3 -4.72 -12.97 -20.86
CA THR A 3 -3.34 -12.70 -20.46
C THR A 3 -2.90 -13.81 -19.50
N ASN A 4 -1.78 -14.44 -19.79
CA ASN A 4 -1.21 -15.50 -18.95
C ASN A 4 -0.50 -14.81 -17.76
N LYS A 5 -1.29 -14.31 -16.80
CA LYS A 5 -0.78 -13.60 -15.63
C LYS A 5 -0.41 -14.57 -14.51
N ALA A 6 0.61 -14.25 -13.73
CA ALA A 6 1.06 -15.07 -12.62
C ALA A 6 0.13 -14.98 -11.40
N VAL A 7 -0.51 -13.82 -11.17
CA VAL A 7 -1.42 -13.58 -10.03
C VAL A 7 -2.86 -13.73 -10.48
N ASN A 8 -3.58 -14.73 -9.98
CA ASN A 8 -4.99 -14.98 -10.24
C ASN A 8 -5.86 -14.80 -9.00
N ILE A 9 -5.33 -15.12 -7.81
CA ILE A 9 -6.03 -15.03 -6.53
C ILE A 9 -5.33 -13.99 -5.67
N LEU A 10 -6.00 -12.86 -5.48
CA LEU A 10 -5.47 -11.70 -4.77
C LEU A 10 -6.03 -11.64 -3.34
N CYS A 11 -5.16 -11.46 -2.36
CA CYS A 11 -5.51 -11.05 -1.01
C CYS A 11 -5.18 -9.57 -0.84
N PHE A 12 -6.11 -8.76 -0.31
CA PHE A 12 -5.95 -7.31 -0.23
C PHE A 12 -6.29 -6.79 1.16
N ALA A 13 -5.30 -6.27 1.87
CA ALA A 13 -5.42 -5.75 3.22
C ALA A 13 -5.22 -4.22 3.27
N GLY A 14 -6.12 -3.55 4.00
CA GLY A 14 -6.14 -2.09 4.12
C GLY A 14 -6.92 -1.44 2.97
N LEU A 15 -8.18 -1.13 3.23
CA LEU A 15 -9.15 -0.60 2.27
C LEU A 15 -9.40 0.90 2.45
N GLY A 16 -8.41 1.62 2.97
CA GLY A 16 -8.45 3.06 3.11
C GLY A 16 -8.28 3.80 1.77
N SER A 17 -7.73 5.00 1.84
CA SER A 17 -7.55 5.85 0.65
C SER A 17 -6.72 5.17 -0.44
N ILE A 18 -5.52 4.69 -0.10
CA ILE A 18 -4.62 4.04 -1.08
C ILE A 18 -5.24 2.74 -1.57
N GLY A 19 -5.68 1.89 -0.65
CA GLY A 19 -6.22 0.58 -0.99
C GLY A 19 -7.45 0.64 -1.88
N SER A 20 -8.39 1.55 -1.61
CA SER A 20 -9.59 1.69 -2.43
C SER A 20 -9.30 2.15 -3.87
N HIS A 21 -8.34 3.06 -4.07
CA HIS A 21 -7.93 3.50 -5.39
C HIS A 21 -7.08 2.47 -6.13
N LEU A 22 -6.25 1.70 -5.41
CA LEU A 22 -5.48 0.61 -6.00
C LEU A 22 -6.39 -0.55 -6.43
N LEU A 23 -7.43 -0.88 -5.66
CA LEU A 23 -8.45 -1.84 -6.06
C LEU A 23 -9.23 -1.37 -7.29
N ASP A 24 -9.56 -0.08 -7.38
CA ASP A 24 -10.19 0.49 -8.58
C ASP A 24 -9.28 0.37 -9.81
N TYR A 25 -7.97 0.56 -9.65
CA TYR A 25 -6.99 0.32 -10.69
C TYR A 25 -6.90 -1.18 -11.05
N TYR A 26 -6.91 -2.07 -10.07
CA TYR A 26 -6.77 -3.51 -10.26
C TYR A 26 -8.00 -4.19 -10.87
N LYS A 27 -9.16 -3.57 -10.89
CA LYS A 27 -10.37 -4.14 -11.51
C LYS A 27 -10.17 -4.53 -12.98
N ASP A 28 -9.25 -3.88 -13.69
CA ASP A 28 -8.97 -4.15 -15.11
C ASP A 28 -8.10 -5.41 -15.35
N PHE A 29 -7.65 -6.08 -14.28
CA PHE A 29 -6.72 -7.22 -14.36
C PHE A 29 -7.40 -8.61 -14.39
N ASN A 30 -8.72 -8.71 -14.36
CA ASN A 30 -9.48 -9.97 -14.47
C ASN A 30 -9.01 -11.07 -13.50
N PHE A 31 -8.89 -10.76 -12.19
CA PHE A 31 -8.60 -11.78 -11.17
C PHE A 31 -9.72 -12.81 -11.09
N ALA A 32 -9.38 -14.09 -10.84
CA ALA A 32 -10.37 -15.11 -10.55
C ALA A 32 -11.05 -14.87 -9.19
N GLN A 33 -10.27 -14.41 -8.22
CA GLN A 33 -10.76 -14.10 -6.86
C GLN A 33 -9.99 -12.92 -6.26
N ILE A 34 -10.72 -12.08 -5.50
CA ILE A 34 -10.15 -11.04 -4.63
C ILE A 34 -10.75 -11.23 -3.23
N SER A 35 -9.88 -11.41 -2.23
CA SER A 35 -10.28 -11.42 -0.81
C SER A 35 -9.91 -10.07 -0.19
N LEU A 36 -10.89 -9.40 0.40
CA LEU A 36 -10.78 -8.08 1.01
C LEU A 36 -10.69 -8.20 2.53
N ILE A 37 -9.70 -7.55 3.15
CA ILE A 37 -9.45 -7.59 4.60
C ILE A 37 -9.33 -6.17 5.13
N ASP A 38 -10.26 -5.76 6.00
CA ASP A 38 -10.24 -4.48 6.71
C ASP A 38 -11.31 -4.51 7.82
N PRO A 39 -10.98 -4.20 9.09
CA PRO A 39 -11.94 -4.21 10.18
C PRO A 39 -12.78 -2.94 10.28
N GLU A 40 -12.47 -1.90 9.51
CA GLU A 40 -13.04 -0.58 9.72
C GLU A 40 -14.33 -0.34 8.91
N THR A 41 -15.17 0.56 9.45
CA THR A 41 -16.31 1.13 8.74
C THR A 41 -15.89 2.39 7.97
N LEU A 42 -16.64 2.70 6.91
CA LEU A 42 -16.43 3.93 6.15
C LEU A 42 -17.06 5.13 6.88
N THR A 43 -16.27 6.15 7.14
CA THR A 43 -16.70 7.38 7.80
C THR A 43 -16.76 8.56 6.82
N LEU A 44 -17.39 9.66 7.26
CA LEU A 44 -17.49 10.89 6.45
C LEU A 44 -16.11 11.47 6.09
N GLU A 45 -15.15 11.37 7.01
CA GLU A 45 -13.79 11.88 6.84
C GLU A 45 -13.02 11.10 5.76
N ASN A 46 -13.41 9.84 5.53
CA ASN A 46 -12.78 9.02 4.50
C ASN A 46 -13.19 9.42 3.08
N ILE A 47 -14.44 9.90 2.88
CA ILE A 47 -15.07 10.08 1.56
C ILE A 47 -14.23 10.92 0.59
N LYS A 48 -13.61 11.99 1.05
CA LYS A 48 -12.78 12.87 0.19
C LYS A 48 -11.54 12.19 -0.36
N ARG A 49 -11.13 11.07 0.24
CA ARG A 49 -9.90 10.33 -0.08
C ARG A 49 -10.17 8.89 -0.54
N HIS A 50 -11.44 8.49 -0.58
CA HIS A 50 -11.85 7.12 -0.89
C HIS A 50 -12.49 7.02 -2.28
N THR A 51 -12.48 5.83 -2.89
CA THR A 51 -13.15 5.59 -4.19
C THR A 51 -14.68 5.60 -4.04
N LEU A 52 -15.21 5.19 -2.87
CA LEU A 52 -16.64 5.16 -2.60
C LEU A 52 -17.17 6.54 -2.19
N GLY A 53 -18.47 6.74 -2.43
CA GLY A 53 -19.20 7.97 -2.11
C GLY A 53 -19.99 7.91 -0.79
N ILE A 54 -20.75 8.96 -0.56
CA ILE A 54 -21.53 9.19 0.68
C ILE A 54 -22.54 8.08 1.00
N ASP A 55 -23.05 7.39 -0.02
CA ASP A 55 -24.03 6.30 0.14
C ASP A 55 -23.46 5.06 0.84
N SER A 56 -22.15 5.02 1.03
CA SER A 56 -21.44 3.91 1.68
C SER A 56 -21.06 4.22 3.14
N ILE A 57 -21.37 5.41 3.66
CA ILE A 57 -21.04 5.78 5.04
C ILE A 57 -21.75 4.85 6.02
N GLY A 58 -21.00 4.38 7.03
CA GLY A 58 -21.49 3.48 8.08
C GLY A 58 -21.45 2.00 7.70
N LEU A 59 -21.18 1.64 6.45
CA LEU A 59 -20.92 0.27 6.04
C LEU A 59 -19.48 -0.13 6.36
N TYR A 60 -19.24 -1.41 6.59
CA TYR A 60 -17.87 -1.93 6.61
C TYR A 60 -17.22 -1.70 5.25
N LYS A 61 -15.94 -1.29 5.24
CA LYS A 61 -15.19 -1.01 4.01
C LYS A 61 -15.15 -2.23 3.09
N VAL A 62 -14.98 -3.43 3.67
CA VAL A 62 -14.99 -4.70 2.92
C VAL A 62 -16.32 -4.94 2.20
N GLU A 63 -17.46 -4.70 2.86
CA GLU A 63 -18.80 -4.89 2.27
C GLU A 63 -19.08 -3.88 1.15
N ALA A 64 -18.78 -2.61 1.42
CA ALA A 64 -19.02 -1.52 0.48
C ALA A 64 -18.16 -1.67 -0.80
N LEU A 65 -16.87 -2.03 -0.65
CA LEU A 65 -15.98 -2.30 -1.79
C LEU A 65 -16.32 -3.60 -2.51
N ALA A 66 -16.73 -4.65 -1.80
CA ALA A 66 -17.19 -5.88 -2.44
C ALA A 66 -18.40 -5.61 -3.35
N LYS A 67 -19.37 -4.84 -2.88
CA LYS A 67 -20.52 -4.40 -3.71
C LYS A 67 -20.06 -3.59 -4.93
N TYR A 68 -19.13 -2.68 -4.74
CA TYR A 68 -18.57 -1.87 -5.83
C TYR A 68 -17.90 -2.77 -6.88
N LEU A 69 -17.02 -3.69 -6.46
CA LEU A 69 -16.29 -4.60 -7.35
C LEU A 69 -17.26 -5.55 -8.07
N THR A 70 -18.20 -6.18 -7.38
CA THR A 70 -19.19 -7.08 -8.00
C THR A 70 -20.01 -6.40 -9.11
N ASN A 71 -20.30 -5.11 -8.93
CA ASN A 71 -21.00 -4.34 -9.96
C ASN A 71 -20.12 -3.98 -11.16
N ASN A 72 -18.80 -3.94 -11.02
CA ASN A 72 -17.87 -3.55 -12.08
C ASN A 72 -17.16 -4.74 -12.73
N ILE A 73 -16.94 -5.83 -12.00
CA ILE A 73 -16.23 -7.04 -12.43
C ILE A 73 -16.99 -8.30 -11.97
N PRO A 74 -18.19 -8.55 -12.49
CA PRO A 74 -19.08 -9.61 -12.01
C PRO A 74 -18.51 -11.03 -12.18
N GLU A 75 -17.51 -11.21 -13.04
CA GLU A 75 -16.81 -12.48 -13.27
C GLU A 75 -15.77 -12.81 -12.18
N THR A 76 -15.39 -11.84 -11.33
CA THR A 76 -14.42 -12.03 -10.25
C THR A 76 -15.16 -12.43 -8.96
N SER A 77 -14.73 -13.52 -8.33
CA SER A 77 -15.24 -13.90 -7.00
C SER A 77 -14.69 -12.94 -5.93
N ILE A 78 -15.57 -12.31 -5.15
CA ILE A 78 -15.17 -11.40 -4.06
C ILE A 78 -15.47 -12.08 -2.72
N ASP A 79 -14.44 -12.30 -1.92
CA ASP A 79 -14.53 -12.75 -0.52
C ASP A 79 -14.21 -11.59 0.43
N ILE A 80 -14.84 -11.57 1.61
CA ILE A 80 -14.65 -10.49 2.58
C ILE A 80 -14.29 -11.04 3.95
N LYS A 81 -13.36 -10.37 4.63
CA LYS A 81 -12.95 -10.63 6.02
C LYS A 81 -12.93 -9.31 6.78
N ASN A 82 -13.82 -9.20 7.75
CA ASN A 82 -13.90 -8.06 8.65
C ASN A 82 -12.97 -8.26 9.84
N ASP A 83 -11.70 -8.50 9.56
CA ASP A 83 -10.67 -8.89 10.51
C ASP A 83 -9.44 -7.99 10.43
N ASP A 84 -8.66 -7.93 11.51
CA ASP A 84 -7.30 -7.39 11.47
C ASP A 84 -6.40 -8.31 10.64
N ILE A 85 -5.49 -7.73 9.85
CA ILE A 85 -4.60 -8.50 8.98
C ILE A 85 -3.67 -9.44 9.74
N LEU A 86 -3.17 -9.04 10.92
CA LEU A 86 -2.27 -9.89 11.70
C LEU A 86 -3.02 -11.10 12.27
N ASP A 87 -4.26 -10.90 12.73
CA ASP A 87 -5.12 -11.99 13.21
C ASP A 87 -5.46 -12.94 12.06
N PHE A 88 -5.77 -12.41 10.88
CA PHE A 88 -6.01 -13.19 9.67
C PHE A 88 -4.79 -14.04 9.27
N LEU A 89 -3.58 -13.45 9.28
CA LEU A 89 -2.35 -14.17 8.91
C LEU A 89 -1.93 -15.21 9.95
N MET A 90 -2.25 -15.03 11.22
CA MET A 90 -1.99 -16.02 12.28
C MET A 90 -2.90 -17.25 12.20
N GLN A 91 -4.04 -17.15 11.52
CA GLN A 91 -4.87 -18.30 11.22
C GLN A 91 -4.19 -19.10 10.10
N GLU A 92 -3.79 -20.36 10.35
CA GLU A 92 -3.01 -21.24 9.43
C GLU A 92 -3.57 -21.35 7.99
N LYS A 93 -4.75 -20.81 7.74
CA LYS A 93 -5.47 -20.88 6.46
C LYS A 93 -4.97 -19.88 5.41
N ALA A 94 -4.15 -18.90 5.76
CA ALA A 94 -3.69 -17.86 4.81
C ALA A 94 -2.62 -18.40 3.83
N ASN A 95 -1.83 -19.37 4.24
CA ASN A 95 -0.75 -19.93 3.42
C ASN A 95 -1.28 -20.80 2.27
N ASN A 96 -0.74 -20.57 1.07
CA ASN A 96 -1.03 -21.31 -0.16
C ASN A 96 -2.42 -21.11 -0.78
N GLN A 97 -3.20 -20.14 -0.33
CA GLN A 97 -4.50 -19.82 -0.94
C GLN A 97 -4.43 -18.64 -1.91
N TYR A 98 -3.41 -17.80 -1.80
CA TYR A 98 -3.27 -16.56 -2.55
C TYR A 98 -1.97 -16.53 -3.33
N ASP A 99 -2.02 -15.94 -4.52
CA ASP A 99 -0.84 -15.72 -5.36
C ASP A 99 -0.10 -14.44 -4.96
N LEU A 100 -0.80 -13.48 -4.35
CA LEU A 100 -0.25 -12.21 -3.88
C LEU A 100 -1.07 -11.65 -2.72
N LEU A 101 -0.39 -11.18 -1.67
CA LEU A 101 -0.96 -10.31 -0.64
C LEU A 101 -0.56 -8.86 -0.94
N VAL A 102 -1.55 -7.98 -1.07
CA VAL A 102 -1.34 -6.52 -1.13
C VAL A 102 -1.66 -5.92 0.23
N VAL A 103 -0.75 -5.09 0.74
CA VAL A 103 -0.86 -4.42 2.04
C VAL A 103 -0.80 -2.91 1.82
N ALA A 104 -1.95 -2.24 2.01
CA ALA A 104 -2.12 -0.80 1.84
C ALA A 104 -2.60 -0.12 3.14
N ILE A 105 -2.01 -0.51 4.26
CA ILE A 105 -2.40 -0.07 5.61
C ILE A 105 -1.68 1.22 5.98
N GLY A 106 -0.42 1.38 5.57
CA GLY A 106 0.40 2.54 5.90
C GLY A 106 0.83 2.63 7.37
N MET A 107 0.84 1.50 8.08
CA MET A 107 1.29 1.39 9.47
C MET A 107 2.59 0.59 9.55
N GLU A 108 3.71 1.27 9.71
CA GLU A 108 5.05 0.65 9.71
C GLU A 108 5.17 -0.52 10.69
N MET A 109 4.58 -0.42 11.87
CA MET A 109 4.63 -1.51 12.87
C MET A 109 3.96 -2.79 12.35
N VAL A 110 2.80 -2.67 11.69
CA VAL A 110 2.07 -3.80 11.11
C VAL A 110 2.83 -4.37 9.93
N GLU A 111 3.27 -3.51 9.03
CA GLU A 111 4.02 -3.90 7.83
C GLU A 111 5.33 -4.61 8.19
N ARG A 112 6.06 -4.11 9.19
CA ARG A 112 7.27 -4.75 9.72
C ARG A 112 6.98 -6.14 10.29
N GLN A 113 5.88 -6.30 10.99
CA GLN A 113 5.50 -7.62 11.53
C GLN A 113 5.15 -8.60 10.41
N ILE A 114 4.49 -8.15 9.35
CA ILE A 114 4.23 -8.97 8.17
C ILE A 114 5.55 -9.35 7.48
N ARG A 115 6.48 -8.40 7.29
CA ARG A 115 7.83 -8.70 6.76
C ARG A 115 8.54 -9.76 7.61
N LYS A 116 8.46 -9.63 8.95
CA LYS A 116 9.02 -10.63 9.85
C LYS A 116 8.38 -12.02 9.66
N PHE A 117 7.08 -12.13 9.43
CA PHE A 117 6.43 -13.40 9.14
C PHE A 117 6.98 -14.04 7.85
N ILE A 118 7.31 -13.24 6.83
CA ILE A 118 7.96 -13.72 5.61
C ILE A 118 9.35 -14.28 5.93
N TYR A 119 10.18 -13.53 6.64
CA TYR A 119 11.55 -13.94 7.00
C TYR A 119 11.57 -15.16 7.91
N ASP A 120 10.67 -15.24 8.87
CA ASP A 120 10.48 -16.40 9.76
C ASP A 120 9.85 -17.60 9.02
N ARG A 121 9.58 -17.47 7.71
CA ARG A 121 8.88 -18.47 6.86
C ARG A 121 7.52 -18.90 7.39
N LYS A 122 6.85 -18.04 8.14
CA LYS A 122 5.48 -18.23 8.60
C LYS A 122 4.45 -17.82 7.55
N LEU A 123 4.86 -16.97 6.60
CA LEU A 123 4.07 -16.54 5.45
C LEU A 123 4.79 -16.95 4.17
N ASN A 124 4.14 -17.76 3.35
CA ASN A 124 4.70 -18.32 2.11
C ASN A 124 3.94 -17.82 0.87
N ILE A 125 3.61 -16.53 0.84
CA ILE A 125 3.03 -15.85 -0.31
C ILE A 125 3.82 -14.57 -0.58
N PRO A 126 3.95 -14.13 -1.84
CA PRO A 126 4.54 -12.83 -2.16
C PRO A 126 3.71 -11.70 -1.54
N VAL A 127 4.37 -10.62 -1.14
CA VAL A 127 3.69 -9.45 -0.56
C VAL A 127 4.09 -8.18 -1.28
N LEU A 128 3.09 -7.37 -1.61
CA LEU A 128 3.22 -6.02 -2.15
C LEU A 128 2.76 -5.02 -1.09
N PHE A 129 3.68 -4.26 -0.52
CA PHE A 129 3.38 -3.12 0.34
C PHE A 129 3.26 -1.86 -0.49
N ILE A 130 2.32 -0.96 -0.14
CA ILE A 130 2.17 0.33 -0.80
C ILE A 130 1.73 1.41 0.20
N TRP A 131 2.44 2.54 0.21
CA TRP A 131 2.18 3.66 1.10
C TRP A 131 2.59 4.98 0.49
N VAL A 132 2.24 6.09 1.14
CA VAL A 132 2.63 7.44 0.73
C VAL A 132 3.18 8.22 1.91
N GLU A 133 4.07 9.17 1.62
CA GLU A 133 4.52 10.16 2.57
C GLU A 133 3.53 11.33 2.70
N PRO A 134 3.60 12.11 3.79
CA PRO A 134 2.80 13.31 3.97
C PRO A 134 2.77 14.22 2.74
N TYR A 135 1.60 14.79 2.44
CA TYR A 135 1.34 15.64 1.27
C TYR A 135 1.61 14.98 -0.08
N ILE A 136 1.78 13.66 -0.06
CA ILE A 136 2.27 12.87 -1.21
C ILE A 136 3.54 13.50 -1.79
N SER A 137 4.49 13.83 -0.90
CA SER A 137 5.85 14.19 -1.27
C SER A 137 6.55 13.03 -1.98
N ALA A 138 6.19 11.80 -1.63
CA ALA A 138 6.47 10.59 -2.39
C ALA A 138 5.38 9.54 -2.19
N GLY A 139 5.34 8.58 -3.11
CA GLY A 139 4.64 7.32 -2.96
C GLY A 139 5.61 6.16 -3.17
N HIS A 140 5.42 5.09 -2.43
CA HIS A 140 6.31 3.93 -2.41
C HIS A 140 5.55 2.65 -2.62
N ALA A 141 6.16 1.70 -3.31
CA ALA A 141 5.73 0.32 -3.31
C ALA A 141 6.95 -0.60 -3.15
N LEU A 142 6.77 -1.68 -2.40
CA LEU A 142 7.78 -2.69 -2.10
C LEU A 142 7.20 -4.06 -2.39
N TYR A 143 7.84 -4.81 -3.26
CA TYR A 143 7.49 -6.20 -3.54
C TYR A 143 8.51 -7.14 -2.89
N LEU A 144 8.01 -8.10 -2.10
CA LEU A 144 8.79 -9.16 -1.47
C LEU A 144 8.32 -10.51 -2.01
N PRO A 145 9.17 -11.28 -2.74
CA PRO A 145 8.85 -12.62 -3.14
C PRO A 145 8.84 -13.57 -1.93
N CYS A 146 8.03 -14.64 -1.98
CA CYS A 146 7.89 -15.60 -0.87
C CYS A 146 9.17 -16.34 -0.46
N LEU A 147 10.18 -16.34 -1.31
CA LEU A 147 11.47 -16.99 -1.07
C LEU A 147 12.61 -15.99 -0.79
N SER A 148 12.29 -14.80 -0.31
CA SER A 148 13.34 -13.89 0.14
C SER A 148 14.15 -14.59 1.25
N LYS A 149 15.37 -15.00 0.90
CA LYS A 149 16.22 -15.85 1.75
C LYS A 149 16.95 -15.07 2.82
N GLU A 150 17.04 -13.77 2.65
CA GLU A 150 17.81 -12.87 3.50
C GLU A 150 16.92 -11.82 4.12
N ASP A 151 17.21 -11.48 5.36
CA ASP A 151 16.60 -10.36 6.02
C ASP A 151 17.15 -9.06 5.43
N ILE A 152 16.38 -8.47 4.51
CA ILE A 152 16.73 -7.21 3.86
C ILE A 152 16.30 -5.97 4.68
N GLU A 153 15.84 -6.16 5.92
CA GLU A 153 15.30 -5.08 6.75
C GLU A 153 16.34 -3.95 6.96
N THR A 154 17.63 -4.30 7.08
CA THR A 154 18.71 -3.30 7.22
C THR A 154 18.97 -2.51 5.93
N GLU A 155 18.67 -3.08 4.77
CA GLU A 155 18.74 -2.38 3.49
C GLU A 155 17.51 -1.52 3.23
N LEU A 156 16.33 -2.01 3.66
CA LEU A 156 15.06 -1.33 3.51
C LEU A 156 14.91 -0.15 4.46
N CYS A 157 15.27 -0.34 5.72
CA CYS A 157 14.97 0.60 6.79
C CYS A 157 16.19 0.96 7.60
N GLU A 158 16.32 2.22 7.94
CA GLU A 158 17.26 2.71 8.93
C GLU A 158 16.49 3.35 10.08
N LYS A 159 16.69 2.86 11.30
CA LYS A 159 15.98 3.30 12.53
C LYS A 159 14.44 3.21 12.37
N GLY A 160 13.97 2.19 11.65
CA GLY A 160 12.54 1.96 11.43
C GLY A 160 11.88 2.84 10.37
N LEU A 161 12.65 3.59 9.59
CA LEU A 161 12.15 4.42 8.49
C LEU A 161 12.74 3.93 7.17
N PHE A 162 11.91 3.92 6.13
CA PHE A 162 12.32 3.49 4.79
C PHE A 162 13.46 4.37 4.26
N THR A 163 14.48 3.73 3.69
CA THR A 163 15.72 4.42 3.27
C THR A 163 15.54 5.36 2.08
N LYS A 164 14.44 5.23 1.33
CA LYS A 164 14.12 6.07 0.16
C LYS A 164 13.04 7.12 0.43
N ASN A 165 12.78 7.45 1.71
CA ASN A 165 11.88 8.55 2.03
C ASN A 165 12.39 9.87 1.46
N VAL A 166 11.46 10.68 0.94
CA VAL A 166 11.72 12.05 0.45
C VAL A 166 11.81 13.04 1.61
N ILE A 167 10.95 12.87 2.63
CA ILE A 167 11.04 13.66 3.86
C ILE A 167 12.25 13.18 4.67
N ASP A 168 13.10 14.14 5.07
CA ASP A 168 14.27 13.83 5.88
C ASP A 168 13.87 13.14 7.18
N ARG A 169 14.61 12.11 7.54
CA ARG A 169 14.35 11.29 8.72
C ARG A 169 14.25 12.10 10.02
N SER A 170 15.03 13.20 10.14
CA SER A 170 14.99 14.03 11.33
C SER A 170 13.62 14.66 11.59
N GLU A 171 12.80 14.83 10.58
CA GLU A 171 11.44 15.36 10.72
C GLU A 171 10.50 14.36 11.41
N TYR A 172 10.61 13.07 11.08
CA TYR A 172 9.86 12.01 11.76
C TYR A 172 10.31 11.82 13.21
N LEU A 173 11.63 11.87 13.46
CA LEU A 173 12.21 11.70 14.80
C LEU A 173 11.86 12.87 15.75
N LYS A 174 11.60 14.06 15.22
CA LYS A 174 11.18 15.24 16.00
C LYS A 174 9.68 15.27 16.26
N SER A 175 8.93 14.28 15.81
CA SER A 175 7.45 14.25 15.87
C SER A 175 6.83 15.55 15.33
N ASN A 176 7.31 16.00 14.16
CA ASN A 176 6.81 17.22 13.53
C ASN A 176 5.31 17.13 13.29
N GLU A 177 4.53 17.95 13.98
CA GLU A 177 3.06 17.98 13.92
C GLU A 177 2.52 18.24 12.50
N LEU A 178 3.32 18.83 11.62
CA LEU A 178 2.96 19.04 10.22
C LEU A 178 2.84 17.71 9.44
N LEU A 179 3.53 16.65 9.89
CA LEU A 179 3.52 15.35 9.20
C LEU A 179 2.29 14.51 9.50
N PHE A 180 1.63 14.76 10.64
CA PHE A 180 0.52 13.96 11.12
C PHE A 180 -0.62 14.86 11.57
N LYS A 181 -1.85 14.48 11.27
CA LYS A 181 -3.06 15.14 11.76
C LYS A 181 -3.91 14.15 12.53
N ASN A 182 -4.47 14.59 13.64
CA ASN A 182 -5.45 13.81 14.37
C ASN A 182 -6.81 13.90 13.68
N GLU A 183 -7.50 12.81 13.51
CA GLU A 183 -8.89 12.81 13.05
C GLU A 183 -9.79 13.26 14.20
N ALA A 184 -10.70 14.20 13.90
CA ALA A 184 -11.68 14.65 14.87
C ALA A 184 -12.64 13.48 15.16
N GLY A 185 -12.66 13.02 16.42
CA GLY A 185 -13.54 11.93 16.86
C GLY A 185 -12.97 10.53 16.80
N CYS A 186 -11.77 10.32 16.26
CA CYS A 186 -11.05 9.05 16.29
C CYS A 186 -9.70 9.23 16.98
N GLN A 187 -9.21 8.16 17.64
CA GLN A 187 -7.86 8.16 18.24
C GLN A 187 -6.75 7.97 17.18
N GLY A 188 -7.08 8.04 15.89
CA GLY A 188 -6.17 7.82 14.78
C GLY A 188 -5.48 9.10 14.32
N THR A 189 -4.20 9.00 13.99
CA THR A 189 -3.46 10.02 13.22
C THR A 189 -3.49 9.64 11.76
N TYR A 190 -3.64 10.62 10.87
CA TYR A 190 -3.54 10.38 9.43
C TYR A 190 -2.51 11.29 8.78
N VAL A 191 -1.94 10.81 7.70
CA VAL A 191 -1.04 11.57 6.84
C VAL A 191 -1.85 12.49 5.92
N PRO A 192 -1.59 13.82 5.90
CA PRO A 192 -2.37 14.76 5.09
C PRO A 192 -2.08 14.61 3.59
N TYR A 193 -3.09 14.18 2.81
CA TYR A 193 -3.05 14.12 1.35
C TYR A 193 -4.45 14.08 0.72
N SER A 194 -4.55 14.21 -0.61
CA SER A 194 -5.80 14.12 -1.36
C SER A 194 -5.90 12.84 -2.17
N GLY A 195 -7.12 12.32 -2.39
CA GLY A 195 -7.36 11.13 -3.21
C GLY A 195 -6.87 11.28 -4.66
N ASN A 196 -6.95 12.47 -5.24
CA ASN A 196 -6.44 12.71 -6.60
C ASN A 196 -4.92 12.54 -6.71
N LEU A 197 -4.18 12.92 -5.66
CA LEU A 197 -2.73 12.71 -5.63
C LEU A 197 -2.39 11.21 -5.46
N VAL A 198 -3.20 10.46 -4.69
CA VAL A 198 -3.07 9.00 -4.61
C VAL A 198 -3.23 8.36 -5.98
N LYS A 199 -4.24 8.76 -6.75
CA LYS A 199 -4.43 8.30 -8.13
C LYS A 199 -3.22 8.62 -9.01
N GLN A 200 -2.68 9.85 -8.93
CA GLN A 200 -1.48 10.23 -9.68
C GLN A 200 -0.29 9.32 -9.36
N PHE A 201 -0.09 8.98 -8.09
CA PHE A 201 0.94 8.05 -7.67
C PHE A 201 0.70 6.66 -8.27
N ILE A 202 -0.49 6.07 -8.08
CA ILE A 202 -0.81 4.73 -8.58
C ILE A 202 -0.62 4.65 -10.11
N TYR A 203 -1.14 5.63 -10.85
CA TYR A 203 -0.96 5.68 -12.30
C TYR A 203 0.47 6.01 -12.71
N GLY A 204 1.23 6.74 -11.87
CA GLY A 204 2.64 7.02 -12.10
C GLY A 204 3.53 5.77 -12.04
N ILE A 205 3.14 4.76 -11.26
CA ILE A 205 3.87 3.48 -11.14
C ILE A 205 3.14 2.31 -11.81
N ASN A 206 2.17 2.58 -12.67
CA ASN A 206 1.28 1.55 -13.24
C ASN A 206 2.03 0.43 -13.96
N SER A 207 3.06 0.76 -14.72
CA SER A 207 3.90 -0.23 -15.43
C SER A 207 4.59 -1.19 -14.45
N TRP A 208 5.11 -0.66 -13.35
CA TRP A 208 5.75 -1.46 -12.32
C TRP A 208 4.72 -2.36 -11.60
N LEU A 209 3.54 -1.81 -11.23
CA LEU A 209 2.46 -2.58 -10.61
C LEU A 209 1.97 -3.71 -11.52
N SER A 210 1.77 -3.44 -12.81
CA SER A 210 1.37 -4.45 -13.79
C SER A 210 2.39 -5.57 -13.90
N THR A 211 3.68 -5.23 -13.87
CA THR A 211 4.77 -6.23 -13.88
C THR A 211 4.65 -7.19 -12.70
N GLN A 212 4.34 -6.69 -11.48
CA GLN A 212 4.21 -7.56 -10.31
C GLN A 212 2.97 -8.47 -10.37
N ILE A 213 1.97 -8.15 -11.18
CA ILE A 213 0.80 -9.00 -11.42
C ILE A 213 1.03 -10.02 -12.55
N GLU A 214 1.64 -9.59 -13.63
CA GLU A 214 1.77 -10.40 -14.86
C GLU A 214 3.02 -11.29 -14.83
N ASN A 215 4.14 -10.73 -14.43
CA ASN A 215 5.45 -11.40 -14.38
C ASN A 215 6.27 -10.90 -13.18
N PRO A 216 5.90 -11.31 -11.95
CA PRO A 216 6.47 -10.76 -10.73
C PRO A 216 7.98 -10.99 -10.63
N SER A 217 8.66 -10.04 -10.02
CA SER A 217 10.10 -10.10 -9.77
C SER A 217 10.48 -11.34 -8.95
N LYS A 218 11.61 -11.94 -9.26
CA LYS A 218 12.21 -13.03 -8.46
C LYS A 218 12.94 -12.50 -7.23
N ASN A 219 13.35 -11.25 -7.27
CA ASN A 219 14.07 -10.56 -6.19
C ASN A 219 13.15 -9.52 -5.52
N ALA A 220 13.44 -9.22 -4.26
CA ALA A 220 12.83 -8.11 -3.58
C ALA A 220 13.15 -6.81 -4.31
N CYS A 221 12.15 -5.98 -4.55
CA CYS A 221 12.33 -4.72 -5.27
C CYS A 221 11.34 -3.66 -4.77
N SER A 222 11.75 -2.40 -4.87
CA SER A 222 10.89 -1.27 -4.56
C SER A 222 10.88 -0.25 -5.68
N ILE A 223 9.82 0.56 -5.69
CA ILE A 223 9.73 1.77 -6.51
C ILE A 223 9.31 2.94 -5.63
N THR A 224 9.97 4.07 -5.83
CA THR A 224 9.61 5.36 -5.25
C THR A 224 9.19 6.30 -6.38
N TRP A 225 7.98 6.81 -6.31
CA TRP A 225 7.48 7.88 -7.17
C TRP A 225 7.64 9.22 -6.44
N ILE A 226 8.31 10.17 -7.07
CA ILE A 226 8.54 11.50 -6.51
C ILE A 226 7.31 12.37 -6.75
N GLY A 227 6.71 12.83 -5.66
CA GLY A 227 5.58 13.76 -5.69
C GLY A 227 6.00 15.22 -5.79
N ASN A 228 5.24 16.11 -5.16
CA ASN A 228 5.56 17.54 -5.15
C ASN A 228 6.43 17.91 -3.93
N ILE A 229 7.74 17.85 -4.09
CA ILE A 229 8.72 18.18 -3.05
C ILE A 229 8.64 19.68 -2.65
N ASP A 230 8.26 20.58 -3.55
CA ASP A 230 8.23 22.01 -3.25
C ASP A 230 7.16 22.37 -2.20
N ILE A 231 6.08 21.60 -2.12
CA ILE A 231 5.06 21.79 -1.07
C ILE A 231 5.72 21.65 0.32
N ILE A 232 6.46 20.57 0.55
CA ILE A 232 7.08 20.32 1.85
C ILE A 232 8.22 21.30 2.14
N LYS A 233 9.01 21.69 1.12
CA LYS A 233 10.04 22.74 1.26
C LYS A 233 9.43 24.08 1.69
N ASN A 234 8.32 24.48 1.05
CA ASN A 234 7.62 25.74 1.39
C ASN A 234 7.00 25.71 2.80
N MET A 235 6.72 24.54 3.34
CA MET A 235 6.28 24.35 4.73
C MET A 235 7.44 24.30 5.74
N GLY A 236 8.68 24.40 5.29
CA GLY A 236 9.87 24.29 6.14
C GLY A 236 10.22 22.86 6.53
N ILE A 237 9.61 21.85 5.91
CA ILE A 237 9.90 20.43 6.14
C ILE A 237 11.18 20.09 5.35
N LYS A 238 12.14 19.46 6.02
CA LYS A 238 13.40 19.07 5.39
C LYS A 238 13.20 17.91 4.42
N VAL A 239 13.85 18.01 3.28
CA VAL A 239 13.95 16.95 2.27
C VAL A 239 15.25 16.19 2.47
N ALA A 240 15.22 14.87 2.32
CA ALA A 240 16.43 14.04 2.38
C ALA A 240 17.46 14.52 1.33
N PRO A 241 18.74 14.62 1.68
CA PRO A 241 19.76 15.22 0.81
C PRO A 241 19.80 14.63 -0.60
N GLU A 242 19.65 13.31 -0.72
CA GLU A 242 19.65 12.59 -1.99
C GLU A 242 18.39 12.83 -2.85
N MET A 243 17.32 13.37 -2.23
CA MET A 243 16.04 13.63 -2.88
C MET A 243 15.83 15.10 -3.28
N VAL A 244 16.69 16.02 -2.81
CA VAL A 244 16.52 17.49 -2.98
C VAL A 244 16.41 17.91 -4.44
N ASN A 245 17.13 17.24 -5.34
CA ASN A 245 17.20 17.58 -6.77
C ASN A 245 16.30 16.69 -7.65
N LYS A 246 15.48 15.85 -7.04
CA LYS A 246 14.57 14.98 -7.80
C LYS A 246 13.38 15.75 -8.35
N SER A 247 12.94 15.33 -9.53
CA SER A 247 11.83 15.96 -10.23
C SER A 247 10.52 15.26 -9.94
N ARG A 248 9.42 16.02 -9.93
CA ARG A 248 8.08 15.44 -9.79
C ARG A 248 7.81 14.43 -10.90
N GLY A 249 7.28 13.25 -10.54
CA GLY A 249 7.01 12.14 -11.43
C GLY A 249 8.23 11.27 -11.72
N GLU A 250 9.42 11.60 -11.19
CA GLU A 250 10.60 10.75 -11.31
C GLU A 250 10.38 9.44 -10.55
N LEU A 251 10.87 8.34 -11.12
CA LEU A 251 10.78 7.00 -10.55
C LEU A 251 12.18 6.54 -10.14
N ILE A 252 12.27 5.98 -8.94
CA ILE A 252 13.51 5.39 -8.42
C ILE A 252 13.21 3.92 -8.10
N GLU A 253 13.78 3.01 -8.87
CA GLU A 253 13.68 1.58 -8.63
C GLU A 253 14.92 1.07 -7.89
N GLN A 254 14.72 0.11 -7.01
CA GLN A 254 15.81 -0.56 -6.29
C GLN A 254 15.51 -2.04 -6.14
N TYR A 255 16.55 -2.87 -6.27
CA TYR A 255 16.53 -4.30 -5.99
C TYR A 255 17.35 -4.58 -4.73
N TYR A 256 16.95 -5.60 -3.96
CA TYR A 256 17.54 -5.94 -2.67
C TYR A 256 17.99 -7.39 -2.66
N GLY A 257 19.01 -7.72 -1.85
CA GLY A 257 19.50 -9.08 -1.70
C GLY A 257 20.09 -9.67 -3.00
N VAL A 258 20.71 -8.82 -3.82
CA VAL A 258 21.29 -9.21 -5.12
C VAL A 258 22.80 -9.40 -4.98
#